data_0f30c9f9a519ff555b8cb8e0328efa5b
#
_entry.id   0f30c9f9a519ff555b8cb8e0328efa5b
#
_cell.length_a   1.000
_cell.length_b   1.000
_cell.length_c   1.000
_cell.angle_alpha   90.00
_cell.angle_beta   90.00
_cell.angle_gamma   90.00
#
_symmetry.space_group_name_H-M   'P 1'
#
loop_
_entity.id
_entity.type
_entity.pdbx_description
1 polymer ?
#
loop_
_entity_poly.entity_id
_entity_poly.type
_entity_poly.pdbx_seq_one_letter_code
_entity_poly.pdbx_strand_id
1 'polypeptide(L)'
;SRARILYIWVTPDESRRKNDERAKPGRSGDASILHHGVPICVMLGDYGMDDMAYLCDTSDRPGTVQVATRGKTFHLPVARFDNRVDKTSFIRGDRASWPAESVRALHAGLEDALAHLAAARA
;
A
#
# COMPACT_ATOMS: atom_id res chain seq x y z
N SER A 1 4.31 11.32 -17.54
CA SER A 1 3.07 11.23 -16.76
C SER A 1 3.19 12.08 -15.50
N ARG A 2 2.12 12.77 -15.12
CA ARG A 2 2.05 13.48 -13.83
C ARG A 2 1.60 12.56 -12.68
N ALA A 3 1.06 11.38 -13.00
CA ALA A 3 0.63 10.41 -12.01
C ALA A 3 1.80 9.52 -11.59
N ARG A 4 1.87 9.25 -10.30
CA ARG A 4 2.85 8.36 -9.67
C ARG A 4 2.15 7.56 -8.61
N ILE A 5 2.64 6.37 -8.29
CA ILE A 5 2.02 5.45 -7.36
C ILE A 5 2.95 5.25 -6.16
N LEU A 6 2.45 5.49 -4.96
CA LEU A 6 3.07 5.02 -3.72
C LEU A 6 2.35 3.74 -3.30
N TYR A 7 3.03 2.62 -3.41
CA TYR A 7 2.51 1.31 -3.04
C TYR A 7 2.93 0.97 -1.61
N ILE A 8 1.96 0.85 -0.71
CA ILE A 8 2.20 0.42 0.68
C ILE A 8 2.17 -1.12 0.69
N TRP A 9 3.35 -1.72 0.78
CA TRP A 9 3.53 -3.15 0.68
C TRP A 9 3.44 -3.83 2.04
N VAL A 10 2.53 -4.78 2.17
CA VAL A 10 2.36 -5.66 3.34
C VAL A 10 2.40 -7.11 2.88
N THR A 11 2.69 -8.05 3.80
CA THR A 11 2.58 -9.47 3.48
C THR A 11 1.11 -9.86 3.30
N PRO A 12 0.78 -10.91 2.51
CA PRO A 12 -0.58 -11.41 2.37
C PRO A 12 -1.22 -11.77 3.73
N ASP A 13 -0.45 -12.37 4.63
CA ASP A 13 -0.94 -12.73 5.97
C ASP A 13 -1.27 -11.49 6.81
N GLU A 14 -0.42 -10.47 6.77
CA GLU A 14 -0.68 -9.21 7.46
C GLU A 14 -1.87 -8.46 6.86
N SER A 15 -2.02 -8.52 5.55
CA SER A 15 -3.19 -7.97 4.85
C SER A 15 -4.48 -8.65 5.30
N ARG A 16 -4.49 -9.99 5.39
CA ARG A 16 -5.63 -10.76 5.92
C ARG A 16 -5.92 -10.40 7.37
N ARG A 17 -4.90 -10.40 8.22
CA ARG A 17 -5.05 -10.04 9.63
C ARG A 17 -5.67 -8.66 9.82
N LYS A 18 -5.19 -7.66 9.09
CA LYS A 18 -5.74 -6.29 9.11
C LYS A 18 -7.17 -6.23 8.57
N ASN A 19 -7.47 -7.02 7.57
CA ASN A 19 -8.83 -7.16 7.02
C ASN A 19 -9.80 -7.75 8.05
N ASP A 20 -9.41 -8.82 8.72
CA ASP A 20 -10.20 -9.47 9.77
C ASP A 20 -10.42 -8.55 10.97
N GLU A 21 -9.41 -7.78 11.35
CA GLU A 21 -9.54 -6.77 12.41
C GLU A 21 -10.52 -5.66 12.08
N ARG A 22 -10.59 -5.22 10.81
CA ARG A 22 -11.58 -4.24 10.37
C ARG A 22 -13.01 -4.77 10.44
N ALA A 23 -13.18 -6.07 10.19
CA ALA A 23 -14.49 -6.72 10.22
C ALA A 23 -15.04 -6.92 11.64
N LYS A 24 -14.22 -6.74 12.70
CA LYS A 24 -14.66 -6.91 14.10
C LYS A 24 -15.52 -5.74 14.54
N PRO A 25 -16.74 -6.01 15.09
CA PRO A 25 -17.60 -4.95 15.64
C PRO A 25 -16.89 -4.16 16.76
N GLY A 26 -17.09 -2.86 16.82
CA GLY A 26 -16.67 -1.99 17.93
C GLY A 26 -15.23 -1.48 17.89
N ARG A 27 -14.45 -1.74 16.82
CA ARG A 27 -13.09 -1.21 16.65
C ARG A 27 -12.91 -0.08 15.66
N SER A 28 -13.93 0.28 14.95
CA SER A 28 -13.89 1.37 13.99
C SER A 28 -14.47 2.62 14.63
N GLY A 29 -13.88 3.77 14.32
CA GLY A 29 -14.40 5.05 14.77
C GLY A 29 -15.87 5.23 14.35
N ASP A 30 -16.64 5.93 15.17
CA ASP A 30 -18.10 6.04 15.16
C ASP A 30 -18.75 6.52 13.82
N ALA A 31 -17.95 6.88 12.82
CA ALA A 31 -18.44 7.38 11.53
C ALA A 31 -18.12 6.46 10.34
N SER A 32 -17.60 5.26 10.57
CA SER A 32 -17.11 4.43 9.48
C SER A 32 -18.17 3.46 8.98
N ILE A 33 -18.73 3.71 7.81
CA ILE A 33 -19.45 2.72 7.00
C ILE A 33 -18.50 1.60 6.48
N LEU A 34 -17.22 1.63 6.86
CA LEU A 34 -16.14 0.73 6.41
C LEU A 34 -15.90 -0.44 7.37
N HIS A 35 -16.93 -0.91 8.08
CA HIS A 35 -16.84 -2.06 8.98
C HIS A 35 -16.77 -3.42 8.27
N HIS A 36 -16.61 -3.43 6.95
CA HIS A 36 -16.64 -4.64 6.18
C HIS A 36 -15.21 -5.07 5.83
N GLY A 37 -14.88 -6.32 6.16
CA GLY A 37 -13.73 -6.98 5.59
C GLY A 37 -13.95 -7.21 4.09
N VAL A 38 -12.88 -7.16 3.32
CA VAL A 38 -12.91 -7.59 1.92
C VAL A 38 -12.91 -9.11 1.88
N PRO A 39 -13.80 -9.78 1.12
CA PRO A 39 -13.74 -11.24 0.96
C PRO A 39 -12.38 -11.69 0.42
N ILE A 40 -11.83 -12.78 0.98
CA ILE A 40 -10.51 -13.29 0.58
C ILE A 40 -10.41 -13.57 -0.93
N CYS A 41 -11.50 -14.08 -1.51
CA CYS A 41 -11.56 -14.30 -2.95
C CYS A 41 -11.42 -13.01 -3.79
N VAL A 42 -11.80 -11.85 -3.24
CA VAL A 42 -11.60 -10.56 -3.90
C VAL A 42 -10.16 -10.06 -3.70
N MET A 43 -9.57 -10.32 -2.52
CA MET A 43 -8.19 -9.87 -2.23
C MET A 43 -7.13 -10.54 -3.11
N LEU A 44 -7.37 -11.79 -3.55
CA LEU A 44 -6.42 -12.61 -4.29
C LEU A 44 -7.03 -13.22 -5.57
N GLY A 45 -8.27 -12.82 -5.91
CA GLY A 45 -9.10 -13.55 -6.87
C GLY A 45 -8.65 -13.44 -8.32
N ASP A 46 -8.22 -12.27 -8.75
CA ASP A 46 -7.97 -12.03 -10.16
C ASP A 46 -6.64 -12.62 -10.63
N TYR A 47 -5.60 -12.51 -9.81
CA TYR A 47 -4.24 -12.90 -10.18
C TYR A 47 -3.63 -13.97 -9.27
N GLY A 48 -4.34 -14.42 -8.22
CA GLY A 48 -3.82 -15.37 -7.23
C GLY A 48 -2.73 -14.81 -6.31
N MET A 49 -2.45 -13.50 -6.44
CA MET A 49 -1.46 -12.77 -5.67
C MET A 49 -1.93 -11.31 -5.46
N ASP A 50 -1.16 -10.52 -4.74
CA ASP A 50 -1.42 -9.09 -4.61
C ASP A 50 -1.42 -8.41 -5.99
N ASP A 51 -2.50 -7.68 -6.30
CA ASP A 51 -2.71 -7.07 -7.61
C ASP A 51 -1.61 -6.06 -7.97
N MET A 52 -1.13 -5.28 -7.00
CA MET A 52 -0.05 -4.32 -7.25
C MET A 52 1.28 -5.00 -7.51
N ALA A 53 1.57 -6.11 -6.80
CA ALA A 53 2.75 -6.91 -7.08
C ALA A 53 2.68 -7.47 -8.50
N TYR A 54 1.55 -8.07 -8.88
CA TYR A 54 1.31 -8.58 -10.24
C TYR A 54 1.50 -7.49 -11.32
N LEU A 55 0.87 -6.33 -11.14
CA LEU A 55 0.96 -5.22 -12.10
C LEU A 55 2.38 -4.64 -12.22
N CYS A 56 3.18 -4.66 -11.15
CA CYS A 56 4.57 -4.28 -11.20
C CYS A 56 5.44 -5.32 -11.91
N ASP A 57 5.19 -6.61 -11.63
CA ASP A 57 5.99 -7.72 -12.16
C ASP A 57 5.72 -7.96 -13.66
N THR A 58 4.51 -7.64 -14.13
CA THR A 58 4.11 -7.79 -15.54
C THR A 58 4.37 -6.56 -16.39
N SER A 59 4.81 -5.44 -15.80
CA SER A 59 5.20 -4.25 -16.56
C SER A 59 6.47 -4.50 -17.38
N ASP A 60 6.49 -4.06 -18.65
CA ASP A 60 7.68 -4.13 -19.51
C ASP A 60 8.78 -3.13 -19.11
N ARG A 61 8.48 -2.23 -18.15
CA ARG A 61 9.43 -1.25 -17.58
C ARG A 61 9.57 -1.43 -16.07
N PRO A 62 10.77 -1.79 -15.57
CA PRO A 62 11.00 -1.92 -14.13
C PRO A 62 10.60 -0.66 -13.34
N GLY A 63 10.01 -0.86 -12.16
CA GLY A 63 9.59 0.23 -11.28
C GLY A 63 8.35 0.99 -11.77
N THR A 64 7.56 0.39 -12.65
CA THR A 64 6.31 0.98 -13.14
C THR A 64 5.14 -0.01 -13.10
N VAL A 65 3.94 0.53 -13.14
CA VAL A 65 2.72 -0.19 -13.55
C VAL A 65 2.39 0.19 -14.98
N GLN A 66 2.13 -0.79 -15.81
CA GLN A 66 1.71 -0.61 -17.20
C GLN A 66 0.19 -0.55 -17.30
N VAL A 67 -0.31 0.51 -17.91
CA VAL A 67 -1.74 0.71 -18.15
C VAL A 67 -1.99 0.88 -19.64
N ALA A 68 -2.72 -0.05 -20.23
CA ALA A 68 -3.13 0.03 -21.65
C ALA A 68 -4.57 0.57 -21.74
N THR A 69 -4.76 1.63 -22.51
CA THR A 69 -6.09 2.19 -22.75
C THR A 69 -6.14 2.91 -24.10
N ARG A 70 -7.24 2.72 -24.84
CA ARG A 70 -7.51 3.40 -26.11
C ARG A 70 -6.35 3.32 -27.12
N GLY A 71 -5.70 2.17 -27.21
CA GLY A 71 -4.57 1.94 -28.13
C GLY A 71 -3.27 2.63 -27.71
N LYS A 72 -3.18 3.12 -26.47
CA LYS A 72 -1.96 3.71 -25.88
C LYS A 72 -1.55 2.95 -24.65
N THR A 73 -0.25 2.85 -24.43
CA THR A 73 0.34 2.27 -23.22
C THR A 73 1.00 3.37 -22.39
N PHE A 74 0.67 3.40 -21.12
CA PHE A 74 1.24 4.33 -20.15
C PHE A 74 2.00 3.54 -19.09
N HIS A 75 3.12 4.10 -18.63
CA HIS A 75 3.91 3.56 -17.54
C HIS A 75 3.87 4.54 -16.38
N LEU A 76 3.28 4.12 -15.27
CA LEU A 76 3.17 4.92 -14.05
C LEU A 76 4.29 4.53 -13.10
N PRO A 77 5.21 5.44 -12.75
CA PRO A 77 6.25 5.16 -11.77
C PRO A 77 5.65 4.71 -10.43
N VAL A 78 6.23 3.66 -9.86
CA VAL A 78 5.83 3.09 -8.56
C VAL A 78 7.02 3.15 -7.62
N ALA A 79 6.79 3.71 -6.42
CA ALA A 79 7.68 3.48 -5.29
C ALA A 79 6.99 2.59 -4.27
N ARG A 80 7.77 1.78 -3.58
CA ARG A 80 7.29 0.82 -2.60
C ARG A 80 7.66 1.28 -1.19
N PHE A 81 6.66 1.54 -0.35
CA PHE A 81 6.85 1.68 1.08
C PHE A 81 6.72 0.32 1.73
N ASP A 82 7.82 -0.21 2.24
CA ASP A 82 7.84 -1.53 2.89
C ASP A 82 7.25 -1.45 4.30
N ASN A 83 6.02 -1.95 4.44
CA ASN A 83 5.28 -2.04 5.69
C ASN A 83 5.01 -3.51 6.11
N ARG A 84 5.86 -4.44 5.67
CA ARG A 84 5.78 -5.84 6.08
C ARG A 84 6.05 -6.03 7.57
N VAL A 85 6.93 -5.21 8.12
CA VAL A 85 6.99 -4.97 9.57
C VAL A 85 6.18 -3.70 9.82
N ASP A 86 5.14 -3.80 10.63
CA ASP A 86 4.17 -2.72 10.83
C ASP A 86 4.83 -1.43 11.33
N LYS A 87 4.89 -0.43 10.46
CA LYS A 87 5.43 0.91 10.73
C LYS A 87 4.35 1.97 10.88
N THR A 88 3.08 1.58 10.86
CA THR A 88 1.98 2.54 10.72
C THR A 88 0.88 2.42 11.76
N SER A 89 0.71 1.29 12.44
CA SER A 89 -0.42 1.09 13.36
C SER A 89 -0.35 2.01 14.59
N PHE A 90 0.82 2.43 15.03
CA PHE A 90 1.00 3.31 16.17
C PHE A 90 0.37 4.70 15.99
N ILE A 91 0.23 5.18 14.73
CA ILE A 91 -0.35 6.51 14.45
C ILE A 91 -1.85 6.62 14.75
N ARG A 92 -2.51 5.48 15.04
CA ARG A 92 -3.91 5.46 15.46
C ARG A 92 -4.10 5.86 16.93
N GLY A 93 -3.02 5.79 17.72
CA GLY A 93 -3.00 6.24 19.11
C GLY A 93 -2.79 7.75 19.24
N ASP A 94 -2.89 8.22 20.46
CA ASP A 94 -2.58 9.63 20.77
C ASP A 94 -1.15 9.97 20.33
N ARG A 95 -1.01 11.09 19.63
CA ARG A 95 0.28 11.59 19.13
C ARG A 95 1.33 11.74 20.23
N ALA A 96 0.92 12.12 21.44
CA ALA A 96 1.82 12.24 22.57
C ALA A 96 2.45 10.91 23.02
N SER A 97 1.80 9.78 22.66
CA SER A 97 2.27 8.43 22.99
C SER A 97 3.05 7.75 21.88
N TRP A 98 3.30 8.41 20.72
CA TRP A 98 4.00 7.80 19.62
C TRP A 98 5.46 7.49 19.96
N PRO A 99 5.91 6.24 19.83
CA PRO A 99 7.30 5.89 20.08
C PRO A 99 8.21 6.60 19.06
N ALA A 100 9.23 7.29 19.56
CA ALA A 100 10.15 8.06 18.71
C ALA A 100 10.86 7.18 17.68
N GLU A 101 11.14 5.92 18.00
CA GLU A 101 11.73 4.95 17.08
C GLU A 101 10.76 4.60 15.94
N SER A 102 9.48 4.36 16.25
CA SER A 102 8.45 4.08 15.26
C SER A 102 8.25 5.25 14.30
N VAL A 103 8.27 6.48 14.83
CA VAL A 103 8.21 7.70 14.00
C VAL A 103 9.40 7.79 13.07
N ARG A 104 10.62 7.54 13.57
CA ARG A 104 11.82 7.54 12.71
C ARG A 104 11.76 6.48 11.63
N ALA A 105 11.33 5.25 11.96
CA ALA A 105 11.20 4.17 10.98
C ALA A 105 10.16 4.48 9.89
N LEU A 106 9.06 5.12 10.27
CA LEU A 106 8.04 5.57 9.31
C LEU A 106 8.60 6.65 8.38
N HIS A 107 9.26 7.68 8.93
CA HIS A 107 9.84 8.76 8.15
C HIS A 107 10.89 8.24 7.17
N ALA A 108 11.83 7.43 7.63
CA ALA A 108 12.87 6.87 6.76
C ALA A 108 12.28 6.07 5.59
N GLY A 109 11.27 5.24 5.86
CA GLY A 109 10.60 4.48 4.79
C GLY A 109 9.83 5.36 3.79
N LEU A 110 9.22 6.46 4.25
CA LEU A 110 8.54 7.41 3.36
C LEU A 110 9.54 8.25 2.55
N GLU A 111 10.61 8.73 3.18
CA GLU A 111 11.67 9.48 2.49
C GLU A 111 12.30 8.67 1.37
N ASP A 112 12.64 7.40 1.63
CA ASP A 112 13.17 6.49 0.62
C ASP A 112 12.19 6.29 -0.55
N ALA A 113 10.94 5.98 -0.27
CA ALA A 113 9.92 5.80 -1.29
C ALA A 113 9.67 7.07 -2.11
N LEU A 114 9.60 8.23 -1.47
CA LEU A 114 9.38 9.52 -2.14
C LEU A 114 10.60 9.95 -2.97
N ALA A 115 11.83 9.65 -2.50
CA ALA A 115 13.05 9.89 -3.28
C ALA A 115 13.04 9.07 -4.58
N HIS A 116 12.62 7.80 -4.54
CA HIS A 116 12.44 6.97 -5.73
C HIS A 116 11.42 7.56 -6.70
N LEU A 117 10.28 8.04 -6.20
CA LEU A 117 9.28 8.71 -7.04
C LEU A 117 9.78 10.01 -7.64
N ALA A 118 10.59 10.77 -6.90
CA ALA A 118 11.17 12.02 -7.40
C ALA A 118 12.22 11.76 -8.48
N ALA A 119 13.03 10.72 -8.33
CA ALA A 119 14.06 10.33 -9.30
C ALA A 119 13.47 9.71 -10.58
N ALA A 120 12.30 9.08 -10.51
CA ALA A 120 11.63 8.48 -11.66
C ALA A 120 11.21 9.59 -12.63
N ARG A 121 12.00 9.80 -13.69
CA ARG A 121 11.67 10.71 -14.77
C ARG A 121 10.45 10.17 -15.54
N ALA A 122 9.56 11.08 -15.82
CA ALA A 122 8.37 10.79 -16.63
C ALA A 122 8.73 10.38 -18.05
#